data_b4775ecf334295f1192ae200236bf5a8
#
_entry.id   b4775ecf334295f1192ae200236bf5a8
#
_cell.length_a   1.000
_cell.length_b   1.000
_cell.length_c   1.000
_cell.angle_alpha   90.00
_cell.angle_beta   90.00
_cell.angle_gamma   90.00
#
_symmetry.space_group_name_H-M   'P 1'
#
loop_
_entity.id
_entity.type
_entity.pdbx_description
1 polymer ?
#
loop_
_entity_poly.entity_id
_entity_poly.type
_entity_poly.pdbx_seq_one_letter_code
_entity_poly.pdbx_strand_id
1 'polypeptide(L)'
;MIDIQKIRADFPILAQEINEKPLAYLDNAATSQKPKQVIEALTHYYEFDNANVHRGVHTLAARATDAYESARGKVAKFIHAREVAEIIFTRGTTSAINLVVDSYAEANIEAGDEIVISYLEHHSNLIPWQQLAKRKGAVLKYIELEEDGTISVEQAKKTIGEKTKIVALAHVSNVLGTITPMKEIAAIAHQFGAVILVDGAQAVPHMEVDVVDLDADFYAFSGHKMMAPTGIGALYGKRELLDAMEPTEFGGEMIDFVELYDSTWKELPWKFEAGTPIIGGAIALGAAIDYLAEVGLANIHAHEQALASYAIEEMSKIEGITIYGPKDASKRCGLVTFNLEGAHPHDIATILDEDGIAIRAGHHCAQPLMKWLGVSSTARASFYIYNTKEEIDALIDGLKLTKEYFGL
;
A
#
# COMPACT_ATOMS: atom_id res chain seq x y z
N MET A 1 11.11 -21.00 9.34
CA MET A 1 9.68 -20.91 9.75
C MET A 1 9.57 -19.86 10.85
N ILE A 2 8.56 -19.02 10.74
CA ILE A 2 8.25 -17.96 11.71
C ILE A 2 7.76 -18.60 13.01
N ASP A 3 8.25 -18.12 14.16
CA ASP A 3 7.67 -18.43 15.47
C ASP A 3 6.46 -17.52 15.72
N ILE A 4 5.28 -18.00 15.32
CA ILE A 4 4.02 -17.25 15.38
C ILE A 4 3.69 -16.81 16.80
N GLN A 5 3.92 -17.65 17.82
CA GLN A 5 3.58 -17.29 19.19
C GLN A 5 4.45 -16.16 19.71
N LYS A 6 5.74 -16.16 19.37
CA LYS A 6 6.66 -15.07 19.69
C LYS A 6 6.22 -13.77 19.00
N ILE A 7 5.86 -13.84 17.70
CA ILE A 7 5.39 -12.67 16.95
C ILE A 7 4.09 -12.13 17.55
N ARG A 8 3.08 -12.97 17.77
CA ARG A 8 1.79 -12.52 18.34
C ARG A 8 1.94 -11.81 19.69
N ALA A 9 2.89 -12.24 20.53
CA ALA A 9 3.19 -11.59 21.82
C ALA A 9 3.73 -10.15 21.68
N ASP A 10 4.20 -9.75 20.50
CA ASP A 10 4.63 -8.39 20.23
C ASP A 10 3.46 -7.45 19.86
N PHE A 11 2.25 -7.98 19.60
CA PHE A 11 1.07 -7.21 19.19
C PHE A 11 0.02 -7.16 20.31
N PRO A 12 0.05 -6.15 21.20
CA PRO A 12 -0.82 -6.09 22.37
C PRO A 12 -2.32 -6.17 22.05
N ILE A 13 -2.72 -5.61 20.93
CA ILE A 13 -4.12 -5.58 20.48
C ILE A 13 -4.72 -6.99 20.27
N LEU A 14 -3.89 -7.98 19.93
CA LEU A 14 -4.34 -9.35 19.65
C LEU A 14 -4.69 -10.14 20.91
N ALA A 15 -4.36 -9.60 22.10
CA ALA A 15 -4.67 -10.23 23.39
C ALA A 15 -6.07 -9.91 23.90
N GLN A 16 -6.83 -9.04 23.20
CA GLN A 16 -8.18 -8.68 23.62
C GLN A 16 -9.24 -9.65 23.11
N GLU A 17 -10.37 -9.63 23.75
CA GLU A 17 -11.59 -10.33 23.33
C GLU A 17 -12.59 -9.35 22.73
N ILE A 18 -13.30 -9.78 21.70
CA ILE A 18 -14.44 -9.09 21.09
C ILE A 18 -15.67 -9.98 21.30
N ASN A 19 -16.71 -9.45 21.91
CA ASN A 19 -17.94 -10.21 22.23
C ASN A 19 -17.65 -11.51 23.00
N GLU A 20 -16.72 -11.45 23.95
CA GLU A 20 -16.27 -12.61 24.76
C GLU A 20 -15.58 -13.74 23.94
N LYS A 21 -15.10 -13.41 22.73
CA LYS A 21 -14.36 -14.30 21.82
C LYS A 21 -12.96 -13.77 21.55
N PRO A 22 -11.95 -14.62 21.36
CA PRO A 22 -10.63 -14.17 20.94
C PRO A 22 -10.69 -13.38 19.62
N LEU A 23 -9.97 -12.26 19.53
CA LEU A 23 -9.90 -11.49 18.30
C LEU A 23 -9.16 -12.25 17.19
N ALA A 24 -9.84 -12.51 16.08
CA ALA A 24 -9.25 -12.90 14.80
C ALA A 24 -9.27 -11.69 13.84
N TYR A 25 -8.16 -10.94 13.79
CA TYR A 25 -8.07 -9.74 12.95
C TYR A 25 -7.63 -10.11 11.52
N LEU A 26 -8.58 -10.15 10.60
CA LEU A 26 -8.42 -10.55 9.19
C LEU A 26 -8.71 -9.39 8.21
N ASP A 27 -8.50 -8.12 8.63
CA ASP A 27 -8.64 -6.92 7.77
C ASP A 27 -7.31 -6.17 7.57
N ASN A 28 -6.21 -6.92 7.42
CA ASN A 28 -4.85 -6.36 7.30
C ASN A 28 -4.63 -5.53 6.03
N ALA A 29 -5.32 -5.82 4.94
CA ALA A 29 -5.24 -5.04 3.71
C ALA A 29 -5.87 -3.63 3.85
N ALA A 30 -6.68 -3.38 4.89
CA ALA A 30 -7.15 -2.05 5.25
C ALA A 30 -6.09 -1.30 6.09
N THR A 31 -5.62 -1.92 7.18
CA THR A 31 -4.50 -1.46 8.02
C THR A 31 -3.95 -2.63 8.83
N SER A 32 -2.64 -2.73 9.00
CA SER A 32 -2.04 -3.75 9.85
C SER A 32 -2.00 -3.31 11.32
N GLN A 33 -1.88 -4.26 12.25
CA GLN A 33 -1.65 -3.97 13.65
C GLN A 33 -0.20 -3.55 13.91
N LYS A 34 0.08 -2.94 15.07
CA LYS A 34 1.38 -2.35 15.42
C LYS A 34 2.03 -3.17 16.53
N PRO A 35 3.29 -3.62 16.34
CA PRO A 35 4.02 -4.28 17.40
C PRO A 35 4.44 -3.25 18.48
N LYS A 36 4.66 -3.74 19.68
CA LYS A 36 5.09 -2.91 20.84
C LYS A 36 6.33 -2.07 20.53
N GLN A 37 7.27 -2.59 19.76
CA GLN A 37 8.50 -1.88 19.37
C GLN A 37 8.21 -0.58 18.60
N VAL A 38 7.20 -0.60 17.74
CA VAL A 38 6.76 0.59 16.98
C VAL A 38 6.02 1.58 17.89
N ILE A 39 5.17 1.07 18.78
CA ILE A 39 4.44 1.89 19.78
C ILE A 39 5.44 2.56 20.72
N GLU A 40 6.42 1.79 21.23
CA GLU A 40 7.46 2.28 22.10
C GLU A 40 8.37 3.33 21.44
N ALA A 41 8.72 3.15 20.17
CA ALA A 41 9.51 4.13 19.42
C ALA A 41 8.80 5.48 19.31
N LEU A 42 7.48 5.46 19.01
CA LEU A 42 6.66 6.67 18.96
C LEU A 42 6.52 7.33 20.33
N THR A 43 6.28 6.54 21.36
CA THR A 43 6.14 7.02 22.75
C THR A 43 7.45 7.62 23.24
N HIS A 44 8.58 6.94 23.02
CA HIS A 44 9.91 7.42 23.39
C HIS A 44 10.25 8.77 22.77
N TYR A 45 9.94 8.94 21.47
CA TYR A 45 10.15 10.23 20.81
C TYR A 45 9.42 11.36 21.54
N TYR A 46 8.15 11.19 21.89
CA TYR A 46 7.38 12.23 22.57
C TYR A 46 7.80 12.44 24.03
N GLU A 47 8.21 11.40 24.72
CA GLU A 47 8.63 11.50 26.13
C GLU A 47 10.04 12.10 26.32
N PHE A 48 10.97 11.86 25.36
CA PHE A 48 12.38 12.15 25.59
C PHE A 48 13.05 13.05 24.53
N ASP A 49 12.59 13.02 23.25
CA ASP A 49 13.32 13.63 22.13
C ASP A 49 12.47 14.59 21.31
N ASN A 50 11.25 14.92 21.73
CA ASN A 50 10.33 15.78 20.97
C ASN A 50 10.91 17.17 20.74
N ALA A 51 11.31 17.45 19.51
CA ALA A 51 11.76 18.74 19.03
C ALA A 51 11.51 18.86 17.51
N ASN A 52 11.51 20.11 16.99
CA ASN A 52 11.50 20.30 15.54
C ASN A 52 12.86 19.92 14.94
N VAL A 53 12.84 19.46 13.69
CA VAL A 53 14.00 18.93 12.96
C VAL A 53 14.71 20.02 12.13
N HIS A 54 15.94 19.75 11.73
CA HIS A 54 16.82 20.48 10.78
C HIS A 54 17.31 21.86 11.23
N ARG A 55 16.51 22.70 11.88
CA ARG A 55 16.85 24.11 12.16
C ARG A 55 17.25 24.40 13.59
N GLY A 56 16.96 23.49 14.51
CA GLY A 56 17.30 23.67 15.92
C GLY A 56 18.80 23.46 16.18
N VAL A 57 19.40 24.33 16.99
CA VAL A 57 20.83 24.24 17.38
C VAL A 57 21.04 23.59 18.76
N HIS A 58 19.99 23.07 19.38
CA HIS A 58 20.03 22.42 20.68
C HIS A 58 19.99 20.89 20.56
N THR A 59 20.44 20.19 21.60
CA THR A 59 20.61 18.73 21.62
C THR A 59 19.34 17.95 21.23
N LEU A 60 18.14 18.36 21.69
CA LEU A 60 16.91 17.66 21.34
C LEU A 60 16.61 17.77 19.84
N ALA A 61 16.83 18.95 19.22
CA ALA A 61 16.63 19.11 17.78
C ALA A 61 17.62 18.25 16.96
N ALA A 62 18.87 18.13 17.43
CA ALA A 62 19.84 17.24 16.79
C ALA A 62 19.40 15.76 16.87
N ARG A 63 18.97 15.29 18.06
CA ARG A 63 18.46 13.92 18.22
C ARG A 63 17.22 13.64 17.35
N ALA A 64 16.26 14.56 17.33
CA ALA A 64 15.07 14.43 16.50
C ALA A 64 15.43 14.38 15.01
N THR A 65 16.36 15.24 14.56
CA THR A 65 16.84 15.27 13.18
C THR A 65 17.53 13.97 12.81
N ASP A 66 18.46 13.50 13.65
CA ASP A 66 19.19 12.24 13.43
C ASP A 66 18.23 11.04 13.32
N ALA A 67 17.24 10.97 14.20
CA ALA A 67 16.24 9.90 14.20
C ALA A 67 15.33 9.96 12.95
N TYR A 68 14.89 11.17 12.56
CA TYR A 68 14.07 11.40 11.38
C TYR A 68 14.79 11.03 10.08
N GLU A 69 16.03 11.50 9.90
CA GLU A 69 16.82 11.20 8.70
C GLU A 69 17.33 9.75 8.69
N SER A 70 17.60 9.16 9.87
CA SER A 70 17.88 7.72 9.97
C SER A 70 16.70 6.88 9.48
N ALA A 71 15.46 7.27 9.79
CA ALA A 71 14.26 6.60 9.29
C ALA A 71 14.18 6.69 7.76
N ARG A 72 14.49 7.85 7.15
CA ARG A 72 14.58 8.01 5.69
C ARG A 72 15.61 7.07 5.09
N GLY A 73 16.78 6.98 5.68
CA GLY A 73 17.84 6.04 5.27
C GLY A 73 17.40 4.57 5.34
N LYS A 74 16.60 4.21 6.37
CA LYS A 74 16.01 2.86 6.46
C LYS A 74 14.99 2.60 5.35
N VAL A 75 14.14 3.57 5.03
CA VAL A 75 13.22 3.48 3.89
C VAL A 75 13.98 3.25 2.59
N ALA A 76 14.99 4.07 2.30
CA ALA A 76 15.79 3.94 1.08
C ALA A 76 16.42 2.54 0.96
N LYS A 77 17.03 2.05 2.03
CA LYS A 77 17.60 0.70 2.07
C LYS A 77 16.56 -0.40 1.91
N PHE A 78 15.39 -0.23 2.51
CA PHE A 78 14.33 -1.24 2.54
C PHE A 78 13.71 -1.51 1.17
N ILE A 79 13.65 -0.50 0.31
CA ILE A 79 13.15 -0.62 -1.07
C ILE A 79 14.28 -0.58 -2.13
N HIS A 80 15.55 -0.66 -1.69
CA HIS A 80 16.74 -0.64 -2.55
C HIS A 80 16.88 0.62 -3.41
N ALA A 81 16.46 1.79 -2.92
CA ALA A 81 16.72 3.06 -3.58
C ALA A 81 18.22 3.35 -3.66
N ARG A 82 18.68 4.03 -4.72
CA ARG A 82 20.10 4.35 -4.93
C ARG A 82 20.62 5.39 -3.96
N GLU A 83 19.76 6.38 -3.67
CA GLU A 83 20.12 7.52 -2.83
C GLU A 83 18.99 7.81 -1.81
N VAL A 84 19.38 8.30 -0.63
CA VAL A 84 18.41 8.74 0.38
C VAL A 84 17.57 9.93 -0.10
N ALA A 85 18.16 10.77 -0.96
CA ALA A 85 17.50 11.93 -1.56
C ALA A 85 16.31 11.57 -2.49
N GLU A 86 16.21 10.31 -2.93
CA GLU A 86 15.10 9.79 -3.73
C GLU A 86 13.85 9.46 -2.89
N ILE A 87 13.92 9.62 -1.55
CA ILE A 87 12.82 9.30 -0.62
C ILE A 87 12.19 10.59 -0.08
N ILE A 88 10.93 10.80 -0.38
CA ILE A 88 10.12 11.91 0.14
C ILE A 88 9.11 11.34 1.13
N PHE A 89 9.08 11.83 2.36
CA PHE A 89 8.03 11.49 3.30
C PHE A 89 6.71 12.17 2.93
N THR A 90 5.64 11.39 2.95
CA THR A 90 4.29 11.83 2.64
C THR A 90 3.31 11.36 3.73
N ARG A 91 2.06 11.79 3.65
CA ARG A 91 1.00 11.30 4.56
C ARG A 91 0.55 9.87 4.23
N GLY A 92 1.04 9.29 3.14
CA GLY A 92 0.72 7.95 2.64
C GLY A 92 0.64 7.91 1.12
N THR A 93 0.33 6.75 0.57
CA THR A 93 0.25 6.49 -0.87
C THR A 93 -0.60 7.51 -1.63
N THR A 94 -1.77 7.87 -1.10
CA THR A 94 -2.65 8.85 -1.74
C THR A 94 -1.98 10.20 -1.93
N SER A 95 -1.29 10.72 -0.90
CA SER A 95 -0.55 11.98 -1.00
C SER A 95 0.64 11.87 -1.95
N ALA A 96 1.34 10.74 -1.94
CA ALA A 96 2.46 10.46 -2.82
C ALA A 96 2.05 10.46 -4.30
N ILE A 97 0.95 9.79 -4.64
CA ILE A 97 0.42 9.76 -6.01
C ILE A 97 -0.04 11.16 -6.43
N ASN A 98 -0.78 11.88 -5.57
CA ASN A 98 -1.20 13.24 -5.89
C ASN A 98 0.00 14.19 -6.09
N LEU A 99 1.08 14.05 -5.33
CA LEU A 99 2.31 14.83 -5.56
C LEU A 99 2.87 14.61 -6.97
N VAL A 100 2.93 13.37 -7.44
CA VAL A 100 3.38 13.06 -8.81
C VAL A 100 2.40 13.62 -9.85
N VAL A 101 1.09 13.50 -9.60
CA VAL A 101 0.07 14.04 -10.50
C VAL A 101 0.15 15.55 -10.61
N ASP A 102 0.20 16.26 -9.48
CA ASP A 102 0.10 17.73 -9.42
C ASP A 102 1.43 18.42 -9.75
N SER A 103 2.56 17.72 -9.66
CA SER A 103 3.88 18.23 -10.04
C SER A 103 4.31 17.70 -11.41
N TYR A 104 4.71 16.42 -11.46
CA TYR A 104 5.28 15.81 -12.68
C TYR A 104 4.27 15.75 -13.83
N ALA A 105 3.11 15.15 -13.57
CA ALA A 105 2.14 14.89 -14.64
C ALA A 105 1.45 16.15 -15.14
N GLU A 106 1.13 17.10 -14.25
CA GLU A 106 0.57 18.40 -14.65
C GLU A 106 1.48 19.16 -15.62
N ALA A 107 2.81 19.07 -15.45
CA ALA A 107 3.80 19.73 -16.29
C ALA A 107 4.06 18.99 -17.63
N ASN A 108 3.87 17.67 -17.67
CA ASN A 108 4.33 16.84 -18.80
C ASN A 108 3.20 16.19 -19.63
N ILE A 109 1.92 16.36 -19.23
CA ILE A 109 0.77 15.84 -19.97
C ILE A 109 0.10 16.95 -20.76
N GLU A 110 -0.17 16.65 -22.05
CA GLU A 110 -0.90 17.52 -22.96
C GLU A 110 -2.18 16.87 -23.48
N ALA A 111 -3.00 17.65 -24.19
CA ALA A 111 -4.24 17.15 -24.77
C ALA A 111 -3.97 16.05 -25.82
N GLY A 112 -4.64 14.93 -25.68
CA GLY A 112 -4.49 13.76 -26.55
C GLY A 112 -3.40 12.78 -26.13
N ASP A 113 -2.57 13.10 -25.11
CA ASP A 113 -1.67 12.14 -24.48
C ASP A 113 -2.46 11.05 -23.74
N GLU A 114 -1.86 9.89 -23.56
CA GLU A 114 -2.49 8.75 -22.92
C GLU A 114 -1.89 8.50 -21.52
N ILE A 115 -2.79 8.31 -20.55
CA ILE A 115 -2.49 7.83 -19.19
C ILE A 115 -3.04 6.42 -19.09
N VAL A 116 -2.19 5.44 -18.82
CA VAL A 116 -2.55 4.02 -18.73
C VAL A 116 -2.62 3.59 -17.28
N ILE A 117 -3.76 3.06 -16.87
CA ILE A 117 -4.02 2.44 -15.57
C ILE A 117 -4.65 1.06 -15.78
N SER A 118 -5.11 0.40 -14.71
CA SER A 118 -5.83 -0.87 -14.83
C SER A 118 -7.18 -0.86 -14.07
N TYR A 119 -7.97 -1.92 -14.24
CA TYR A 119 -9.18 -2.13 -13.45
C TYR A 119 -8.87 -2.52 -11.99
N LEU A 120 -7.62 -2.91 -11.67
CA LEU A 120 -7.20 -3.29 -10.33
C LEU A 120 -6.99 -2.10 -9.38
N GLU A 121 -6.97 -0.87 -9.92
CA GLU A 121 -6.50 0.28 -9.16
C GLU A 121 -7.41 0.63 -7.97
N HIS A 122 -6.77 0.83 -6.83
CA HIS A 122 -7.40 1.52 -5.71
C HIS A 122 -7.78 2.95 -6.12
N HIS A 123 -8.85 3.51 -5.56
CA HIS A 123 -9.30 4.87 -5.87
C HIS A 123 -8.20 5.92 -5.77
N SER A 124 -7.19 5.73 -4.91
CA SER A 124 -6.03 6.61 -4.78
C SER A 124 -5.14 6.65 -6.02
N ASN A 125 -5.11 5.55 -6.81
CA ASN A 125 -4.37 5.45 -8.07
C ASN A 125 -5.28 5.48 -9.30
N LEU A 126 -6.52 5.89 -9.14
CA LEU A 126 -7.51 6.05 -10.20
C LEU A 126 -7.96 7.51 -10.32
N ILE A 127 -8.51 8.06 -9.23
CA ILE A 127 -9.20 9.34 -9.25
C ILE A 127 -8.26 10.51 -9.61
N PRO A 128 -7.02 10.59 -9.10
CA PRO A 128 -6.11 11.68 -9.48
C PRO A 128 -5.84 11.71 -10.99
N TRP A 129 -5.65 10.54 -11.62
CA TRP A 129 -5.45 10.42 -13.06
C TRP A 129 -6.69 10.78 -13.87
N GLN A 130 -7.90 10.41 -13.40
CA GLN A 130 -9.15 10.84 -14.01
C GLN A 130 -9.30 12.36 -14.00
N GLN A 131 -8.96 13.01 -12.87
CA GLN A 131 -9.05 14.45 -12.75
C GLN A 131 -8.02 15.16 -13.63
N LEU A 132 -6.79 14.65 -13.69
CA LEU A 132 -5.76 15.18 -14.59
C LEU A 132 -6.19 15.03 -16.05
N ALA A 133 -6.63 13.85 -16.47
CA ALA A 133 -7.09 13.61 -17.83
C ALA A 133 -8.19 14.60 -18.25
N LYS A 134 -9.16 14.87 -17.36
CA LYS A 134 -10.22 15.84 -17.60
C LYS A 134 -9.68 17.26 -17.74
N ARG A 135 -8.76 17.68 -16.86
CA ARG A 135 -8.18 19.04 -16.90
C ARG A 135 -7.33 19.27 -18.15
N LYS A 136 -6.56 18.26 -18.55
CA LYS A 136 -5.57 18.37 -19.64
C LYS A 136 -6.12 17.96 -21.02
N GLY A 137 -7.32 17.37 -21.08
CA GLY A 137 -7.84 16.77 -22.32
C GLY A 137 -7.06 15.51 -22.74
N ALA A 138 -6.42 14.85 -21.80
CA ALA A 138 -5.72 13.59 -22.01
C ALA A 138 -6.69 12.38 -22.03
N VAL A 139 -6.24 11.25 -22.54
CA VAL A 139 -7.01 10.02 -22.66
C VAL A 139 -6.63 9.04 -21.56
N LEU A 140 -7.59 8.66 -20.72
CA LEU A 140 -7.39 7.61 -19.73
C LEU A 140 -7.68 6.24 -20.37
N LYS A 141 -6.72 5.32 -20.34
CA LYS A 141 -6.83 3.96 -20.86
C LYS A 141 -6.67 2.93 -19.76
N TYR A 142 -7.32 1.80 -19.92
CA TYR A 142 -7.28 0.70 -18.96
C TYR A 142 -6.65 -0.53 -19.60
N ILE A 143 -5.70 -1.15 -18.89
CA ILE A 143 -5.22 -2.49 -19.23
C ILE A 143 -6.31 -3.48 -18.86
N GLU A 144 -6.72 -4.30 -19.85
CA GLU A 144 -7.68 -5.37 -19.64
C GLU A 144 -7.08 -6.47 -18.75
N LEU A 145 -7.92 -7.08 -17.91
CA LEU A 145 -7.51 -8.19 -17.05
C LEU A 145 -7.75 -9.53 -17.77
N GLU A 146 -6.94 -10.50 -17.40
CA GLU A 146 -7.22 -11.90 -17.74
C GLU A 146 -8.42 -12.41 -16.91
N GLU A 147 -9.00 -13.55 -17.29
CA GLU A 147 -10.21 -14.11 -16.65
C GLU A 147 -10.03 -14.33 -15.12
N ASP A 148 -8.81 -14.60 -14.69
CA ASP A 148 -8.47 -14.77 -13.27
C ASP A 148 -8.20 -13.45 -12.53
N GLY A 149 -8.33 -12.31 -13.21
CA GLY A 149 -8.08 -10.98 -12.64
C GLY A 149 -6.61 -10.60 -12.56
N THR A 150 -5.71 -11.30 -13.26
CA THR A 150 -4.31 -10.91 -13.40
C THR A 150 -4.10 -9.92 -14.55
N ILE A 151 -3.00 -9.17 -14.50
CA ILE A 151 -2.50 -8.39 -15.63
C ILE A 151 -1.41 -9.21 -16.33
N SER A 152 -1.59 -9.48 -17.63
CA SER A 152 -0.54 -10.09 -18.44
C SER A 152 0.31 -9.05 -19.17
N VAL A 153 1.54 -9.43 -19.47
CA VAL A 153 2.46 -8.63 -20.30
C VAL A 153 1.85 -8.36 -21.67
N GLU A 154 1.09 -9.32 -22.23
CA GLU A 154 0.46 -9.18 -23.52
C GLU A 154 -0.68 -8.13 -23.52
N GLN A 155 -1.47 -8.04 -22.46
CA GLN A 155 -2.48 -7.00 -22.31
C GLN A 155 -1.84 -5.61 -22.17
N ALA A 156 -0.74 -5.52 -21.42
CA ALA A 156 0.04 -4.29 -21.29
C ALA A 156 0.57 -3.82 -22.66
N LYS A 157 1.15 -4.71 -23.46
CA LYS A 157 1.63 -4.41 -24.84
C LYS A 157 0.55 -3.91 -25.78
N LYS A 158 -0.70 -4.39 -25.63
CA LYS A 158 -1.82 -3.93 -26.45
C LYS A 158 -2.29 -2.52 -26.09
N THR A 159 -2.07 -2.11 -24.84
CA THR A 159 -2.61 -0.87 -24.30
C THR A 159 -1.59 0.28 -24.32
N ILE A 160 -0.32 -0.02 -23.99
CA ILE A 160 0.79 0.95 -23.94
C ILE A 160 1.32 1.19 -25.36
N GLY A 161 1.48 2.45 -25.77
CA GLY A 161 1.92 2.82 -27.12
C GLY A 161 2.55 4.21 -27.19
N GLU A 162 2.75 4.71 -28.42
CA GLU A 162 3.48 5.95 -28.72
C GLU A 162 2.91 7.22 -28.04
N LYS A 163 1.60 7.24 -27.76
CA LYS A 163 0.94 8.37 -27.08
C LYS A 163 0.95 8.23 -25.55
N THR A 164 1.35 7.07 -25.04
CA THR A 164 1.40 6.85 -23.60
C THR A 164 2.52 7.67 -22.99
N LYS A 165 2.19 8.50 -21.99
CA LYS A 165 3.14 9.32 -21.24
C LYS A 165 3.34 8.80 -19.81
N ILE A 166 2.28 8.23 -19.24
CA ILE A 166 2.29 7.72 -17.87
C ILE A 166 1.60 6.36 -17.86
N VAL A 167 2.22 5.42 -17.15
CA VAL A 167 1.65 4.15 -16.73
C VAL A 167 1.59 4.15 -15.21
N ALA A 168 0.40 3.99 -14.60
CA ALA A 168 0.24 4.01 -13.16
C ALA A 168 -0.52 2.77 -12.69
N LEU A 169 0.17 1.84 -12.02
CA LEU A 169 -0.36 0.51 -11.71
C LEU A 169 -0.09 0.11 -10.26
N ALA A 170 -1.05 -0.63 -9.68
CA ALA A 170 -0.85 -1.32 -8.42
C ALA A 170 0.10 -2.50 -8.59
N HIS A 171 1.14 -2.58 -7.74
CA HIS A 171 2.05 -3.72 -7.70
C HIS A 171 1.33 -4.98 -7.21
N VAL A 172 0.47 -4.82 -6.20
CA VAL A 172 -0.41 -5.86 -5.67
C VAL A 172 -1.81 -5.31 -5.50
N SER A 173 -2.82 -6.02 -6.00
CA SER A 173 -4.21 -5.64 -5.85
C SER A 173 -4.66 -5.76 -4.38
N ASN A 174 -5.27 -4.72 -3.85
CA ASN A 174 -5.88 -4.73 -2.51
C ASN A 174 -7.18 -5.54 -2.43
N VAL A 175 -7.70 -6.00 -3.56
CA VAL A 175 -8.93 -6.80 -3.65
C VAL A 175 -8.61 -8.26 -3.98
N LEU A 176 -7.92 -8.51 -5.09
CA LEU A 176 -7.66 -9.87 -5.57
C LEU A 176 -6.34 -10.44 -5.03
N GLY A 177 -5.46 -9.58 -4.49
CA GLY A 177 -4.12 -9.95 -4.08
C GLY A 177 -3.16 -10.23 -5.24
N THR A 178 -3.63 -10.13 -6.48
CA THR A 178 -2.84 -10.42 -7.68
C THR A 178 -1.59 -9.57 -7.74
N ILE A 179 -0.46 -10.20 -8.10
CA ILE A 179 0.84 -9.56 -8.25
C ILE A 179 1.01 -9.17 -9.72
N THR A 180 1.24 -7.89 -9.98
CA THR A 180 1.44 -7.35 -11.33
C THR A 180 2.90 -7.55 -11.77
N PRO A 181 3.18 -7.99 -13.02
CA PRO A 181 4.54 -8.14 -13.53
C PRO A 181 5.17 -6.78 -13.88
N MET A 182 5.53 -6.01 -12.81
CA MET A 182 5.92 -4.61 -12.92
C MET A 182 7.19 -4.39 -13.73
N LYS A 183 8.19 -5.26 -13.59
CA LYS A 183 9.47 -5.13 -14.30
C LYS A 183 9.29 -5.18 -15.82
N GLU A 184 8.49 -6.14 -16.28
CA GLU A 184 8.20 -6.31 -17.70
C GLU A 184 7.35 -5.15 -18.24
N ILE A 185 6.39 -4.67 -17.44
CA ILE A 185 5.53 -3.54 -17.84
C ILE A 185 6.33 -2.24 -17.84
N ALA A 186 7.23 -2.01 -16.88
CA ALA A 186 8.14 -0.87 -16.88
C ALA A 186 9.00 -0.83 -18.15
N ALA A 187 9.56 -1.98 -18.53
CA ALA A 187 10.35 -2.09 -19.76
C ALA A 187 9.53 -1.75 -21.01
N ILE A 188 8.25 -2.12 -21.06
CA ILE A 188 7.34 -1.75 -22.17
C ILE A 188 7.08 -0.24 -22.15
N ALA A 189 6.76 0.34 -20.99
CA ALA A 189 6.49 1.77 -20.85
C ALA A 189 7.70 2.60 -21.33
N HIS A 190 8.89 2.24 -20.91
CA HIS A 190 10.14 2.92 -21.27
C HIS A 190 10.50 2.81 -22.77
N GLN A 191 10.10 1.73 -23.47
CA GLN A 191 10.26 1.65 -24.92
C GLN A 191 9.54 2.79 -25.67
N PHE A 192 8.45 3.31 -25.11
CA PHE A 192 7.69 4.43 -25.66
C PHE A 192 8.00 5.77 -24.97
N GLY A 193 9.00 5.80 -24.07
CA GLY A 193 9.35 7.01 -23.31
C GLY A 193 8.30 7.40 -22.25
N ALA A 194 7.42 6.49 -21.86
CA ALA A 194 6.45 6.70 -20.81
C ALA A 194 7.09 6.47 -19.42
N VAL A 195 6.68 7.27 -18.44
CA VAL A 195 7.08 7.13 -17.03
C VAL A 195 6.14 6.14 -16.34
N ILE A 196 6.69 5.31 -15.44
CA ILE A 196 5.91 4.38 -14.64
C ILE A 196 5.85 4.79 -13.17
N LEU A 197 4.63 4.94 -12.64
CA LEU A 197 4.32 5.06 -11.22
C LEU A 197 3.76 3.75 -10.70
N VAL A 198 4.33 3.24 -9.63
CA VAL A 198 3.91 1.99 -8.98
C VAL A 198 3.25 2.29 -7.64
N ASP A 199 1.99 1.90 -7.48
CA ASP A 199 1.33 1.86 -6.17
C ASP A 199 1.76 0.59 -5.43
N GLY A 200 2.68 0.75 -4.49
CA GLY A 200 3.26 -0.32 -3.67
C GLY A 200 2.56 -0.56 -2.34
N ALA A 201 1.40 0.06 -2.11
CA ALA A 201 0.73 0.03 -0.81
C ALA A 201 0.45 -1.38 -0.27
N GLN A 202 0.19 -2.35 -1.16
CA GLN A 202 -0.02 -3.75 -0.82
C GLN A 202 1.19 -4.66 -1.13
N ALA A 203 2.27 -4.13 -1.68
CA ALA A 203 3.48 -4.91 -1.97
C ALA A 203 4.51 -4.79 -0.83
N VAL A 204 4.85 -3.55 -0.46
CA VAL A 204 5.89 -3.24 0.54
C VAL A 204 5.70 -3.95 1.89
N PRO A 205 4.47 -4.14 2.41
CA PRO A 205 4.27 -4.88 3.65
C PRO A 205 4.54 -6.38 3.54
N HIS A 206 4.42 -6.97 2.35
CA HIS A 206 4.20 -8.40 2.16
C HIS A 206 5.32 -9.12 1.39
N MET A 207 6.12 -8.38 0.63
CA MET A 207 7.15 -8.95 -0.22
C MET A 207 8.35 -8.01 -0.36
N GLU A 208 9.48 -8.56 -0.73
CA GLU A 208 10.68 -7.77 -1.05
C GLU A 208 10.44 -6.90 -2.30
N VAL A 209 10.82 -5.64 -2.20
CA VAL A 209 10.68 -4.66 -3.27
C VAL A 209 12.05 -4.05 -3.56
N ASP A 210 12.46 -4.12 -4.82
CA ASP A 210 13.65 -3.46 -5.33
C ASP A 210 13.24 -2.50 -6.45
N VAL A 211 13.17 -1.21 -6.12
CA VAL A 211 12.71 -0.18 -7.07
C VAL A 211 13.66 0.02 -8.22
N VAL A 212 14.96 -0.34 -8.04
CA VAL A 212 15.98 -0.26 -9.08
C VAL A 212 15.86 -1.44 -10.05
N ASP A 213 15.66 -2.66 -9.53
CA ASP A 213 15.46 -3.86 -10.37
C ASP A 213 14.12 -3.79 -11.14
N LEU A 214 13.08 -3.22 -10.52
CA LEU A 214 11.79 -2.95 -11.18
C LEU A 214 11.90 -1.86 -12.26
N ASP A 215 12.95 -1.06 -12.21
CA ASP A 215 13.11 0.17 -13.00
C ASP A 215 11.92 1.13 -12.84
N ALA A 216 11.37 1.20 -11.62
CA ALA A 216 10.27 2.13 -11.30
C ALA A 216 10.77 3.57 -11.35
N ASP A 217 9.98 4.46 -11.99
CA ASP A 217 10.27 5.89 -12.00
C ASP A 217 9.77 6.58 -10.73
N PHE A 218 8.58 6.15 -10.28
CA PHE A 218 7.98 6.51 -8.99
C PHE A 218 7.42 5.27 -8.29
N TYR A 219 7.54 5.23 -6.97
CA TYR A 219 7.01 4.15 -6.15
C TYR A 219 6.42 4.70 -4.86
N ALA A 220 5.12 4.46 -4.61
CA ALA A 220 4.39 5.05 -3.49
C ALA A 220 3.89 3.97 -2.52
N PHE A 221 4.01 4.22 -1.19
CA PHE A 221 3.47 3.30 -0.19
C PHE A 221 3.07 4.01 1.11
N SER A 222 2.32 3.29 1.95
CA SER A 222 1.76 3.79 3.22
C SER A 222 2.28 3.00 4.40
N GLY A 223 2.73 3.69 5.44
CA GLY A 223 3.26 3.08 6.66
C GLY A 223 2.22 2.26 7.43
N HIS A 224 0.96 2.72 7.48
CA HIS A 224 -0.08 2.06 8.29
C HIS A 224 -0.43 0.63 7.84
N LYS A 225 -0.03 0.21 6.64
CA LYS A 225 -0.18 -1.17 6.15
C LYS A 225 1.02 -2.05 6.44
N MET A 226 2.16 -1.44 6.80
CA MET A 226 3.41 -2.10 7.16
C MET A 226 3.80 -1.86 8.64
N MET A 227 2.84 -1.95 9.54
CA MET A 227 2.98 -1.83 11.01
C MET A 227 3.33 -0.45 11.55
N ALA A 228 3.56 0.57 10.70
CA ALA A 228 3.80 1.94 11.13
C ALA A 228 2.50 2.68 11.45
N PRO A 229 2.56 3.85 12.11
CA PRO A 229 1.38 4.68 12.37
C PRO A 229 0.65 5.12 11.09
N THR A 230 -0.59 5.55 11.25
CA THR A 230 -1.33 6.30 10.23
C THR A 230 -0.68 7.68 10.01
N GLY A 231 -0.87 8.26 8.82
CA GLY A 231 -0.41 9.61 8.51
C GLY A 231 1.06 9.71 8.08
N ILE A 232 1.75 8.57 7.91
CA ILE A 232 3.10 8.49 7.33
C ILE A 232 3.14 7.50 6.18
N GLY A 233 3.91 7.83 5.16
CA GLY A 233 4.24 7.00 4.01
C GLY A 233 5.42 7.61 3.27
N ALA A 234 5.75 7.08 2.12
CA ALA A 234 6.84 7.58 1.31
C ALA A 234 6.52 7.54 -0.19
N LEU A 235 7.12 8.45 -0.91
CA LEU A 235 7.32 8.44 -2.35
C LEU A 235 8.80 8.23 -2.63
N TYR A 236 9.12 7.20 -3.38
CA TYR A 236 10.38 7.10 -4.12
C TYR A 236 10.21 7.72 -5.49
N GLY A 237 11.20 8.45 -5.96
CA GLY A 237 11.28 8.89 -7.35
C GLY A 237 12.72 8.89 -7.83
N LYS A 238 12.95 8.57 -9.10
CA LYS A 238 14.29 8.71 -9.71
C LYS A 238 14.77 10.14 -9.56
N ARG A 239 16.03 10.33 -9.16
CA ARG A 239 16.59 11.64 -8.83
C ARG A 239 16.36 12.68 -9.92
N GLU A 240 16.63 12.30 -11.18
CA GLU A 240 16.48 13.18 -12.33
C GLU A 240 15.04 13.68 -12.54
N LEU A 241 14.05 12.85 -12.21
CA LEU A 241 12.64 13.25 -12.28
C LEU A 241 12.27 14.18 -11.13
N LEU A 242 12.71 13.84 -9.91
CA LEU A 242 12.45 14.67 -8.73
C LEU A 242 13.14 16.04 -8.83
N ASP A 243 14.35 16.11 -9.40
CA ASP A 243 15.05 17.39 -9.63
C ASP A 243 14.29 18.30 -10.60
N ALA A 244 13.67 17.72 -11.62
CA ALA A 244 12.88 18.44 -12.63
C ALA A 244 11.47 18.85 -12.15
N MET A 245 10.95 18.23 -11.09
CA MET A 245 9.61 18.50 -10.56
C MET A 245 9.60 19.80 -9.73
N GLU A 246 8.55 20.61 -9.87
CA GLU A 246 8.28 21.72 -8.98
C GLU A 246 7.51 21.28 -7.73
N PRO A 247 7.74 21.87 -6.55
CA PRO A 247 6.96 21.59 -5.37
C PRO A 247 5.49 22.01 -5.54
N THR A 248 4.58 21.32 -4.85
CA THR A 248 3.14 21.61 -4.88
C THR A 248 2.63 22.18 -3.55
N GLU A 249 3.36 21.95 -2.47
CA GLU A 249 3.11 22.55 -1.16
C GLU A 249 4.26 23.52 -0.84
N PHE A 250 3.92 24.72 -0.35
CA PHE A 250 4.86 25.79 -0.11
C PHE A 250 4.79 26.25 1.35
N GLY A 251 5.95 26.60 1.93
CA GLY A 251 6.01 27.06 3.31
C GLY A 251 7.41 27.02 3.90
N GLY A 252 7.51 26.97 5.22
CA GLY A 252 8.77 26.76 5.91
C GLY A 252 9.37 25.37 5.60
N GLU A 253 10.60 25.16 5.99
CA GLU A 253 11.42 23.94 5.80
C GLU A 253 11.87 23.68 4.35
N MET A 254 11.03 23.84 3.35
CA MET A 254 11.31 23.50 1.95
C MET A 254 12.05 24.59 1.17
N ILE A 255 12.15 25.80 1.72
CA ILE A 255 12.77 26.98 1.10
C ILE A 255 14.28 27.05 1.37
N ASP A 256 15.03 27.62 0.43
CA ASP A 256 16.42 28.02 0.58
C ASP A 256 16.49 29.53 0.88
N PHE A 257 16.13 30.38 -0.08
CA PHE A 257 16.01 31.82 0.11
C PHE A 257 14.58 32.30 -0.15
N VAL A 258 14.16 33.33 0.60
CA VAL A 258 12.85 33.96 0.45
C VAL A 258 13.07 35.46 0.38
N GLU A 259 12.65 36.09 -0.73
CA GLU A 259 12.59 37.52 -0.93
C GLU A 259 11.13 37.99 -0.95
N LEU A 260 10.92 39.31 -1.13
CA LEU A 260 9.56 39.86 -1.12
C LEU A 260 8.69 39.37 -2.28
N TYR A 261 9.27 39.02 -3.40
CA TYR A 261 8.57 38.67 -4.64
C TYR A 261 9.04 37.37 -5.28
N ASP A 262 10.04 36.68 -4.69
CA ASP A 262 10.60 35.45 -5.22
C ASP A 262 11.14 34.57 -4.12
N SER A 263 11.30 33.26 -4.41
CA SER A 263 11.83 32.29 -3.49
C SER A 263 12.55 31.16 -4.23
N THR A 264 13.53 30.53 -3.58
CA THR A 264 14.21 29.36 -4.06
C THR A 264 13.99 28.19 -3.11
N TRP A 265 14.12 26.97 -3.63
CA TRP A 265 13.82 25.76 -2.90
C TRP A 265 15.10 25.07 -2.44
N LYS A 266 15.02 24.34 -1.34
CA LYS A 266 16.08 23.43 -0.91
C LYS A 266 16.31 22.32 -1.94
N GLU A 267 17.43 21.63 -1.79
CA GLU A 267 17.72 20.39 -2.51
C GLU A 267 16.77 19.25 -2.10
N LEU A 268 16.81 18.14 -2.85
CA LEU A 268 16.09 16.91 -2.52
C LEU A 268 16.57 16.31 -1.19
N PRO A 269 15.68 15.70 -0.42
CA PRO A 269 14.23 15.57 -0.64
C PRO A 269 13.40 16.74 -0.09
N TRP A 270 14.03 17.66 0.63
CA TRP A 270 13.38 18.67 1.47
C TRP A 270 12.53 19.69 0.69
N LYS A 271 12.80 19.91 -0.61
CA LYS A 271 11.95 20.77 -1.43
C LYS A 271 10.49 20.32 -1.54
N PHE A 272 10.21 19.04 -1.22
CA PHE A 272 8.85 18.48 -1.23
C PHE A 272 8.25 18.30 0.16
N GLU A 273 8.95 18.71 1.21
CA GLU A 273 8.51 18.53 2.61
C GLU A 273 8.28 19.90 3.26
N ALA A 274 7.15 20.54 2.90
CA ALA A 274 6.80 21.85 3.45
C ALA A 274 6.24 21.75 4.88
N GLY A 275 6.66 22.68 5.74
CA GLY A 275 6.23 22.78 7.13
C GLY A 275 6.89 21.76 8.06
N THR A 276 6.49 21.75 9.33
CA THR A 276 6.98 20.75 10.29
C THR A 276 6.45 19.37 9.90
N PRO A 277 7.34 18.38 9.64
CA PRO A 277 6.92 17.08 9.14
C PRO A 277 6.34 16.19 10.26
N ILE A 278 5.85 15.00 9.88
CA ILE A 278 5.33 13.99 10.82
C ILE A 278 6.52 13.24 11.45
N ILE A 279 7.26 13.92 12.36
CA ILE A 279 8.54 13.43 12.91
C ILE A 279 8.38 12.09 13.61
N GLY A 280 7.47 12.02 14.60
CA GLY A 280 7.23 10.79 15.36
C GLY A 280 6.74 9.64 14.47
N GLY A 281 5.91 9.93 13.46
CA GLY A 281 5.45 8.94 12.48
C GLY A 281 6.58 8.37 11.64
N ALA A 282 7.52 9.21 11.18
CA ALA A 282 8.69 8.77 10.41
C ALA A 282 9.63 7.90 11.26
N ILE A 283 9.90 8.30 12.50
CA ILE A 283 10.72 7.52 13.45
C ILE A 283 10.07 6.13 13.69
N ALA A 284 8.77 6.10 13.92
CA ALA A 284 8.03 4.85 14.10
C ALA A 284 7.97 3.99 12.84
N LEU A 285 7.95 4.60 11.62
CA LEU A 285 8.11 3.88 10.36
C LEU A 285 9.49 3.21 10.28
N GLY A 286 10.54 3.91 10.72
CA GLY A 286 11.87 3.34 10.83
C GLY A 286 11.91 2.11 11.75
N ALA A 287 11.23 2.15 12.90
CA ALA A 287 11.11 1.01 13.80
C ALA A 287 10.30 -0.16 13.19
N ALA A 288 9.26 0.15 12.41
CA ALA A 288 8.50 -0.88 11.68
C ALA A 288 9.35 -1.59 10.63
N ILE A 289 10.20 -0.85 9.91
CA ILE A 289 11.15 -1.42 8.94
C ILE A 289 12.17 -2.34 9.64
N ASP A 290 12.71 -1.93 10.80
CA ASP A 290 13.62 -2.78 11.57
C ASP A 290 12.95 -4.09 11.98
N TYR A 291 11.69 -4.02 12.44
CA TYR A 291 10.92 -5.20 12.82
C TYR A 291 10.66 -6.14 11.63
N LEU A 292 10.26 -5.59 10.48
CA LEU A 292 10.06 -6.36 9.24
C LEU A 292 11.36 -7.02 8.76
N ALA A 293 12.49 -6.32 8.85
CA ALA A 293 13.80 -6.82 8.49
C ALA A 293 14.27 -7.96 9.43
N GLU A 294 13.97 -7.87 10.74
CA GLU A 294 14.27 -8.93 11.72
C GLU A 294 13.47 -10.21 11.42
N VAL A 295 12.19 -10.11 11.10
CA VAL A 295 11.35 -11.26 10.73
C VAL A 295 11.75 -11.80 9.35
N GLY A 296 12.09 -10.93 8.42
CA GLY A 296 12.47 -11.23 7.05
C GLY A 296 11.28 -11.33 6.10
N LEU A 297 11.24 -10.48 5.07
CA LEU A 297 10.13 -10.40 4.11
C LEU A 297 9.86 -11.72 3.37
N ALA A 298 10.89 -12.50 3.05
CA ALA A 298 10.71 -13.82 2.44
C ALA A 298 9.95 -14.79 3.34
N ASN A 299 10.20 -14.73 4.66
CA ASN A 299 9.46 -15.54 5.65
C ASN A 299 8.01 -15.07 5.78
N ILE A 300 7.79 -13.75 5.76
CA ILE A 300 6.46 -13.14 5.81
C ILE A 300 5.65 -13.59 4.60
N HIS A 301 6.20 -13.41 3.41
CA HIS A 301 5.55 -13.80 2.16
C HIS A 301 5.18 -15.28 2.12
N ALA A 302 6.11 -16.16 2.50
CA ALA A 302 5.88 -17.61 2.55
C ALA A 302 4.77 -17.98 3.56
N HIS A 303 4.73 -17.32 4.71
CA HIS A 303 3.70 -17.53 5.72
C HIS A 303 2.32 -17.11 5.20
N GLU A 304 2.21 -15.93 4.62
CA GLU A 304 0.95 -15.42 4.07
C GLU A 304 0.43 -16.24 2.89
N GLN A 305 1.33 -16.70 2.02
CA GLN A 305 0.96 -17.61 0.93
C GLN A 305 0.41 -18.94 1.47
N ALA A 306 1.02 -19.49 2.53
CA ALA A 306 0.53 -20.70 3.17
C ALA A 306 -0.86 -20.49 3.78
N LEU A 307 -1.12 -19.33 4.42
CA LEU A 307 -2.43 -18.99 4.97
C LEU A 307 -3.47 -18.78 3.85
N ALA A 308 -3.14 -18.06 2.79
CA ALA A 308 -4.04 -17.86 1.66
C ALA A 308 -4.39 -19.15 0.94
N SER A 309 -3.39 -20.02 0.73
CA SER A 309 -3.60 -21.36 0.14
C SER A 309 -4.56 -22.18 0.98
N TYR A 310 -4.33 -22.23 2.30
CA TYR A 310 -5.19 -22.96 3.23
C TYR A 310 -6.61 -22.38 3.25
N ALA A 311 -6.76 -21.06 3.30
CA ALA A 311 -8.07 -20.41 3.28
C ALA A 311 -8.83 -20.73 1.97
N ILE A 312 -8.17 -20.66 0.82
CA ILE A 312 -8.78 -20.98 -0.49
C ILE A 312 -9.24 -22.46 -0.52
N GLU A 313 -8.39 -23.37 -0.04
CA GLU A 313 -8.71 -24.79 0.02
C GLU A 313 -9.96 -25.05 0.88
N GLU A 314 -9.98 -24.54 2.12
CA GLU A 314 -11.09 -24.77 3.04
C GLU A 314 -12.38 -24.07 2.63
N MET A 315 -12.28 -22.81 2.17
CA MET A 315 -13.44 -22.06 1.64
C MET A 315 -14.05 -22.73 0.42
N SER A 316 -13.23 -23.31 -0.47
CA SER A 316 -13.72 -24.01 -1.68
C SER A 316 -14.58 -25.24 -1.38
N LYS A 317 -14.55 -25.76 -0.14
CA LYS A 317 -15.40 -26.89 0.30
C LYS A 317 -16.81 -26.43 0.73
N ILE A 318 -17.02 -25.12 0.89
CA ILE A 318 -18.31 -24.54 1.29
C ILE A 318 -19.14 -24.32 0.02
N GLU A 319 -20.30 -24.98 -0.06
CA GLU A 319 -21.24 -24.80 -1.17
C GLU A 319 -21.77 -23.36 -1.22
N GLY A 320 -21.84 -22.77 -2.42
CA GLY A 320 -22.29 -21.38 -2.64
C GLY A 320 -21.20 -20.32 -2.46
N ILE A 321 -19.97 -20.69 -2.07
CA ILE A 321 -18.84 -19.76 -2.03
C ILE A 321 -18.31 -19.53 -3.46
N THR A 322 -18.16 -18.25 -3.80
CA THR A 322 -17.39 -17.78 -4.97
C THR A 322 -16.14 -17.06 -4.49
N ILE A 323 -14.95 -17.56 -4.87
CA ILE A 323 -13.66 -16.95 -4.57
C ILE A 323 -13.18 -16.20 -5.82
N TYR A 324 -12.79 -14.93 -5.67
CA TYR A 324 -12.29 -14.08 -6.74
C TYR A 324 -10.75 -14.03 -6.77
N GLY A 325 -10.21 -13.87 -7.98
CA GLY A 325 -8.77 -13.86 -8.23
C GLY A 325 -8.15 -15.24 -8.44
N PRO A 326 -6.82 -15.32 -8.67
CA PRO A 326 -6.14 -16.57 -8.96
C PRO A 326 -6.33 -17.59 -7.83
N LYS A 327 -6.63 -18.83 -8.18
CA LYS A 327 -6.65 -19.95 -7.23
C LYS A 327 -5.25 -20.37 -6.81
N ASP A 328 -4.25 -20.11 -7.65
CA ASP A 328 -2.85 -20.33 -7.35
C ASP A 328 -2.34 -19.26 -6.40
N ALA A 329 -2.05 -19.64 -5.15
CA ALA A 329 -1.56 -18.75 -4.12
C ALA A 329 -0.19 -18.11 -4.45
N SER A 330 0.61 -18.70 -5.35
CA SER A 330 1.88 -18.12 -5.79
C SER A 330 1.72 -16.84 -6.62
N LYS A 331 0.53 -16.62 -7.18
CA LYS A 331 0.18 -15.43 -7.98
C LYS A 331 -0.48 -14.32 -7.17
N ARG A 332 -0.59 -14.48 -5.83
CA ARG A 332 -1.28 -13.53 -4.97
C ARG A 332 -0.63 -13.38 -3.60
N CYS A 333 -0.81 -12.23 -3.00
CA CYS A 333 -0.47 -11.99 -1.59
C CYS A 333 -1.57 -12.49 -0.65
N GLY A 334 -1.31 -12.45 0.65
CA GLY A 334 -2.08 -13.03 1.73
C GLY A 334 -3.49 -12.49 1.95
N LEU A 335 -4.36 -12.56 0.95
CA LEU A 335 -5.78 -12.20 1.10
C LEU A 335 -6.69 -13.07 0.23
N VAL A 336 -7.95 -13.21 0.63
CA VAL A 336 -9.00 -13.93 -0.10
C VAL A 336 -10.24 -13.05 -0.15
N THR A 337 -10.70 -12.77 -1.37
CA THR A 337 -11.95 -12.04 -1.63
C THR A 337 -13.00 -13.02 -2.14
N PHE A 338 -14.19 -12.94 -1.57
CA PHE A 338 -15.23 -13.94 -1.81
C PHE A 338 -16.64 -13.36 -1.66
N ASN A 339 -17.61 -14.10 -2.17
CA ASN A 339 -19.03 -13.96 -1.86
C ASN A 339 -19.62 -15.33 -1.49
N LEU A 340 -20.68 -15.30 -0.69
CA LEU A 340 -21.52 -16.44 -0.35
C LEU A 340 -22.90 -16.23 -0.97
N GLU A 341 -23.34 -17.16 -1.80
CA GLU A 341 -24.64 -17.09 -2.46
C GLU A 341 -25.75 -16.97 -1.42
N GLY A 342 -26.69 -16.02 -1.63
CA GLY A 342 -27.81 -15.77 -0.72
C GLY A 342 -27.49 -14.88 0.49
N ALA A 343 -26.23 -14.55 0.78
CA ALA A 343 -25.84 -13.69 1.87
C ALA A 343 -25.14 -12.41 1.37
N HIS A 344 -25.56 -11.25 1.84
CA HIS A 344 -24.90 -9.99 1.49
C HIS A 344 -23.54 -9.90 2.23
N PRO A 345 -22.44 -9.41 1.60
CA PRO A 345 -21.13 -9.30 2.26
C PRO A 345 -21.12 -8.56 3.60
N HIS A 346 -21.94 -7.53 3.77
CA HIS A 346 -22.07 -6.81 5.05
C HIS A 346 -22.69 -7.68 6.14
N ASP A 347 -23.69 -8.51 5.81
CA ASP A 347 -24.31 -9.42 6.77
C ASP A 347 -23.33 -10.50 7.18
N ILE A 348 -22.53 -11.03 6.24
CA ILE A 348 -21.43 -11.98 6.52
C ILE A 348 -20.47 -11.35 7.54
N ALA A 349 -20.01 -10.11 7.26
CA ALA A 349 -19.06 -9.43 8.15
C ALA A 349 -19.65 -9.16 9.54
N THR A 350 -20.95 -8.83 9.62
CA THR A 350 -21.64 -8.59 10.89
C THR A 350 -21.76 -9.87 11.72
N ILE A 351 -22.12 -10.99 11.10
CA ILE A 351 -22.23 -12.28 11.80
C ILE A 351 -20.86 -12.76 12.29
N LEU A 352 -19.82 -12.61 11.47
CA LEU A 352 -18.45 -12.96 11.85
C LEU A 352 -17.93 -12.11 13.01
N ASP A 353 -18.28 -10.82 13.07
CA ASP A 353 -17.90 -9.93 14.18
C ASP A 353 -18.50 -10.35 15.54
N GLU A 354 -19.70 -10.97 15.54
CA GLU A 354 -20.28 -11.57 16.75
C GLU A 354 -19.40 -12.69 17.34
N ASP A 355 -18.61 -13.36 16.50
CA ASP A 355 -17.63 -14.37 16.90
C ASP A 355 -16.19 -13.84 17.01
N GLY A 356 -16.00 -12.50 17.03
CA GLY A 356 -14.70 -11.86 17.19
C GLY A 356 -13.84 -11.88 15.92
N ILE A 357 -14.42 -12.18 14.75
CA ILE A 357 -13.71 -12.31 13.47
C ILE A 357 -13.91 -11.04 12.65
N ALA A 358 -12.85 -10.22 12.54
CA ALA A 358 -12.88 -8.96 11.81
C ALA A 358 -12.46 -9.14 10.34
N ILE A 359 -13.41 -9.03 9.42
CA ILE A 359 -13.18 -8.97 7.96
C ILE A 359 -13.71 -7.67 7.38
N ARG A 360 -13.42 -7.39 6.12
CA ARG A 360 -13.98 -6.24 5.42
C ARG A 360 -15.05 -6.64 4.40
N ALA A 361 -16.12 -5.85 4.32
CA ALA A 361 -17.14 -5.95 3.29
C ALA A 361 -17.29 -4.65 2.50
N GLY A 362 -17.64 -4.73 1.22
CA GLY A 362 -17.91 -3.59 0.35
C GLY A 362 -17.16 -3.64 -0.97
N HIS A 363 -16.91 -2.47 -1.57
CA HIS A 363 -16.18 -2.36 -2.84
C HIS A 363 -14.66 -2.13 -2.69
N HIS A 364 -14.13 -2.12 -1.46
CA HIS A 364 -12.69 -2.04 -1.12
C HIS A 364 -11.95 -0.87 -1.80
N CYS A 365 -12.63 0.27 -2.04
CA CYS A 365 -12.11 1.41 -2.79
C CYS A 365 -11.65 1.06 -4.22
N ALA A 366 -12.31 0.09 -4.87
CA ALA A 366 -12.03 -0.40 -6.23
C ALA A 366 -13.33 -0.68 -6.99
N GLN A 367 -14.23 0.31 -7.08
CA GLN A 367 -15.53 0.16 -7.72
C GLN A 367 -15.47 -0.29 -9.20
N PRO A 368 -14.52 0.18 -10.04
CA PRO A 368 -14.38 -0.36 -11.39
C PRO A 368 -14.10 -1.86 -11.43
N LEU A 369 -13.30 -2.37 -10.49
CA LEU A 369 -13.03 -3.80 -10.36
C LEU A 369 -14.29 -4.58 -9.94
N MET A 370 -15.10 -4.04 -9.00
CA MET A 370 -16.38 -4.68 -8.65
C MET A 370 -17.29 -4.81 -9.87
N LYS A 371 -17.36 -3.76 -10.70
CA LYS A 371 -18.12 -3.79 -11.95
C LYS A 371 -17.56 -4.83 -12.94
N TRP A 372 -16.24 -4.94 -13.05
CA TRP A 372 -15.56 -5.94 -13.89
C TRP A 372 -15.88 -7.37 -13.41
N LEU A 373 -15.87 -7.60 -12.09
CA LEU A 373 -16.27 -8.88 -11.46
C LEU A 373 -17.78 -9.19 -11.59
N GLY A 374 -18.60 -8.22 -12.02
CA GLY A 374 -20.05 -8.39 -12.15
C GLY A 374 -20.80 -8.37 -10.81
N VAL A 375 -20.22 -7.76 -9.76
CA VAL A 375 -20.80 -7.68 -8.41
C VAL A 375 -20.83 -6.26 -7.89
N SER A 376 -21.70 -6.00 -6.91
CA SER A 376 -21.76 -4.69 -6.23
C SER A 376 -20.77 -4.56 -5.08
N SER A 377 -20.49 -5.68 -4.42
CA SER A 377 -19.64 -5.74 -3.24
C SER A 377 -19.12 -7.17 -3.01
N THR A 378 -18.07 -7.29 -2.22
CA THR A 378 -17.48 -8.57 -1.81
C THR A 378 -17.10 -8.53 -0.33
N ALA A 379 -16.94 -9.69 0.29
CA ALA A 379 -16.23 -9.88 1.55
C ALA A 379 -14.76 -10.16 1.27
N ARG A 380 -13.86 -9.71 2.15
CA ARG A 380 -12.42 -9.92 2.03
C ARG A 380 -11.81 -10.25 3.38
N ALA A 381 -11.15 -11.39 3.48
CA ALA A 381 -10.25 -11.74 4.56
C ALA A 381 -8.81 -11.51 4.12
N SER A 382 -8.01 -10.81 4.90
CA SER A 382 -6.60 -10.53 4.61
C SER A 382 -5.71 -10.86 5.81
N PHE A 383 -4.66 -11.61 5.54
CA PHE A 383 -3.75 -12.18 6.53
C PHE A 383 -2.46 -11.38 6.61
N TYR A 384 -1.78 -11.49 7.76
CA TYR A 384 -0.47 -10.91 7.97
C TYR A 384 0.38 -11.81 8.90
N ILE A 385 1.57 -11.36 9.26
CA ILE A 385 2.59 -12.16 9.95
C ILE A 385 2.13 -12.79 11.27
N TYR A 386 1.11 -12.25 11.92
CA TYR A 386 0.60 -12.71 13.22
C TYR A 386 -0.66 -13.60 13.11
N ASN A 387 -1.21 -13.75 11.91
CA ASN A 387 -2.39 -14.62 11.71
C ASN A 387 -2.02 -16.09 11.72
N THR A 388 -2.98 -16.92 12.10
CA THR A 388 -2.81 -18.37 12.27
C THR A 388 -3.83 -19.16 11.47
N LYS A 389 -3.61 -20.48 11.33
CA LYS A 389 -4.58 -21.37 10.71
C LYS A 389 -5.84 -21.52 11.53
N GLU A 390 -5.73 -21.47 12.86
CA GLU A 390 -6.87 -21.53 13.77
C GLU A 390 -7.82 -20.34 13.59
N GLU A 391 -7.28 -19.15 13.25
CA GLU A 391 -8.11 -17.99 12.90
C GLU A 391 -8.83 -18.19 11.54
N ILE A 392 -8.22 -18.92 10.61
CA ILE A 392 -8.89 -19.33 9.36
C ILE A 392 -9.96 -20.39 9.63
N ASP A 393 -9.68 -21.36 10.49
CA ASP A 393 -10.68 -22.36 10.90
C ASP A 393 -11.91 -21.68 11.52
N ALA A 394 -11.69 -20.67 12.39
CA ALA A 394 -12.77 -19.87 12.95
C ALA A 394 -13.57 -19.13 11.85
N LEU A 395 -12.89 -18.53 10.85
CA LEU A 395 -13.54 -17.92 9.70
C LEU A 395 -14.40 -18.93 8.93
N ILE A 396 -13.89 -20.13 8.68
CA ILE A 396 -14.62 -21.21 7.97
C ILE A 396 -15.88 -21.64 8.75
N ASP A 397 -15.77 -21.80 10.06
CA ASP A 397 -16.90 -22.17 10.90
C ASP A 397 -17.94 -21.04 10.99
N GLY A 398 -17.49 -19.78 11.08
CA GLY A 398 -18.38 -18.61 11.01
C GLY A 398 -19.11 -18.48 9.67
N LEU A 399 -18.46 -18.86 8.55
CA LEU A 399 -19.12 -18.89 7.23
C LEU A 399 -20.18 -20.00 7.14
N LYS A 400 -19.95 -21.17 7.73
CA LYS A 400 -20.95 -22.24 7.82
C LYS A 400 -22.14 -21.80 8.69
N LEU A 401 -21.88 -21.17 9.83
CA LEU A 401 -22.91 -20.60 10.69
C LEU A 401 -23.73 -19.52 9.95
N THR A 402 -23.09 -18.68 9.16
CA THR A 402 -23.75 -17.70 8.31
C THR A 402 -24.73 -18.36 7.34
N LYS A 403 -24.34 -19.48 6.71
CA LYS A 403 -25.25 -20.27 5.85
C LYS A 403 -26.46 -20.77 6.63
N GLU A 404 -26.24 -21.36 7.78
CA GLU A 404 -27.35 -21.86 8.64
C GLU A 404 -28.31 -20.74 9.03
N TYR A 405 -27.77 -19.55 9.38
CA TYR A 405 -28.57 -18.39 9.76
C TYR A 405 -29.50 -17.93 8.64
N PHE A 406 -29.04 -17.93 7.40
CA PHE A 406 -29.83 -17.55 6.22
C PHE A 406 -30.62 -18.73 5.61
N GLY A 407 -30.48 -19.95 6.12
CA GLY A 407 -31.17 -21.14 5.60
C GLY A 407 -30.69 -21.56 4.20
N LEU A 408 -29.38 -21.39 3.91
CA LEU A 408 -28.72 -21.62 2.63
C LEU A 408 -28.12 -23.03 2.51
#